data_ff5369d00450587be41c6afff88c0ed9
#
_entry.id   ff5369d00450587be41c6afff88c0ed9
#
_cell.length_a   1.000
_cell.length_b   1.000
_cell.length_c   1.000
_cell.angle_alpha   90.00
_cell.angle_beta   90.00
_cell.angle_gamma   90.00
#
_symmetry.space_group_name_H-M   'P 1'
#
loop_
_entity.id
_entity.type
_entity.pdbx_description
1 polymer ?
#
loop_
_entity_poly.entity_id
_entity_poly.type
_entity_poly.pdbx_seq_one_letter_code
_entity_poly.pdbx_strand_id
1 'polypeptide(L)'
;MSTIQLSPGRLFLRSLATLTAGALFGFGLSVSTMIRPEVVLSFLLFQDFGLMLVMGGAVVVVLVTYKSAPRLLARPLLDDHFHTHPSIWNKDTAMGAALFGVGWGLCGVCPGPAIAALGTGNWDLLWALGGIFAGALVQGLRAR
;
A
#
# COMPACT_ATOMS: atom_id res chain seq x y z
N MET A 1 -6.48 24.90 -7.89
CA MET A 1 -5.33 24.30 -7.17
C MET A 1 -4.85 25.34 -6.17
N SER A 2 -5.40 25.37 -4.97
CA SER A 2 -4.94 26.24 -3.89
C SER A 2 -3.67 25.63 -3.31
N THR A 3 -2.54 26.25 -3.56
CA THR A 3 -1.27 25.94 -2.89
C THR A 3 -1.44 26.25 -1.42
N ILE A 4 -1.68 25.23 -0.62
CA ILE A 4 -1.68 25.34 0.83
C ILE A 4 -0.24 25.67 1.23
N GLN A 5 0.00 26.92 1.56
CA GLN A 5 1.27 27.41 2.15
C GLN A 5 1.40 26.80 3.55
N LEU A 6 1.94 25.61 3.61
CA LEU A 6 2.25 24.95 4.88
C LEU A 6 3.46 25.65 5.50
N SER A 7 3.36 26.05 6.77
CA SER A 7 4.50 26.55 7.51
C SER A 7 5.63 25.50 7.51
N PRO A 8 6.91 25.91 7.39
CA PRO A 8 8.03 24.96 7.27
C PRO A 8 8.08 23.93 8.41
N GLY A 9 7.63 24.27 9.60
CA GLY A 9 7.52 23.35 10.73
C GLY A 9 6.48 22.24 10.52
N ARG A 10 5.32 22.54 9.93
CA ARG A 10 4.31 21.54 9.61
C ARG A 10 4.77 20.59 8.50
N LEU A 11 5.51 21.11 7.52
CA LEU A 11 6.08 20.29 6.44
C LEU A 11 7.10 19.30 7.01
N PHE A 12 7.99 19.76 7.88
CA PHE A 12 8.98 18.92 8.56
C PHE A 12 8.30 17.82 9.39
N LEU A 13 7.28 18.16 10.18
CA LEU A 13 6.55 17.20 11.00
C LEU A 13 5.83 16.15 10.15
N ARG A 14 5.24 16.56 9.03
CA ARG A 14 4.62 15.62 8.06
C ARG A 14 5.65 14.66 7.46
N SER A 15 6.81 15.18 7.03
CA SER A 15 7.88 14.35 6.49
C SER A 15 8.40 13.35 7.51
N LEU A 16 8.59 13.78 8.75
CA LEU A 16 9.02 12.91 9.83
C LEU A 16 7.99 11.82 10.15
N ALA A 17 6.70 12.18 10.23
CA ALA A 17 5.62 11.22 10.43
C ALA A 17 5.52 10.20 9.30
N THR A 18 5.69 10.64 8.06
CA THR A 18 5.68 9.74 6.88
C THR A 18 6.89 8.80 6.90
N LEU A 19 8.07 9.30 7.25
CA LEU A 19 9.28 8.48 7.38
C LEU A 19 9.15 7.42 8.47
N THR A 20 8.66 7.81 9.65
CA THR A 20 8.46 6.86 10.76
C THR A 20 7.39 5.81 10.42
N ALA A 21 6.27 6.22 9.82
CA ALA A 21 5.24 5.29 9.36
C ALA A 21 5.77 4.32 8.30
N GLY A 22 6.54 4.83 7.33
CA GLY A 22 7.17 4.00 6.30
C GLY A 22 8.20 3.02 6.87
N ALA A 23 9.01 3.46 7.84
CA ALA A 23 9.98 2.60 8.51
C ALA A 23 9.30 1.48 9.32
N LEU A 24 8.25 1.81 10.08
CA LEU A 24 7.46 0.81 10.81
C LEU A 24 6.77 -0.17 9.87
N PHE A 25 6.22 0.31 8.76
CA PHE A 25 5.60 -0.53 7.75
C PHE A 25 6.61 -1.48 7.09
N GLY A 26 7.77 -0.96 6.67
CA GLY A 26 8.85 -1.76 6.10
C GLY A 26 9.41 -2.80 7.08
N PHE A 27 9.55 -2.43 8.35
CA PHE A 27 9.92 -3.37 9.41
C PHE A 27 8.88 -4.48 9.58
N GLY A 28 7.58 -4.14 9.60
CA GLY A 28 6.49 -5.11 9.65
C GLY A 28 6.51 -6.08 8.46
N LEU A 29 6.76 -5.59 7.23
CA LEU A 29 6.89 -6.41 6.03
C LEU A 29 8.09 -7.36 6.11
N SER A 30 9.20 -6.91 6.70
CA SER A 30 10.40 -7.73 6.90
C SER A 30 10.16 -8.85 7.91
N VAL A 31 9.56 -8.54 9.05
CA VAL A 31 9.23 -9.51 10.10
C VAL A 31 8.19 -10.54 9.65
N SER A 32 7.19 -10.08 8.87
CA SER A 32 6.16 -10.98 8.31
C SER A 32 6.64 -11.84 7.13
N THR A 33 7.90 -11.72 6.74
CA THR A 33 8.51 -12.41 5.58
C THR A 33 7.81 -12.15 4.24
N MET A 34 6.92 -11.17 4.17
CA MET A 34 6.17 -10.80 2.95
C MET A 34 7.06 -10.23 1.83
N ILE A 35 8.32 -9.91 2.14
CA ILE A 35 9.33 -9.51 1.15
C ILE A 35 9.84 -10.68 0.30
N ARG A 36 9.48 -11.92 0.64
CA ARG A 36 9.89 -13.12 -0.09
C ARG A 36 8.75 -13.61 -0.98
N PRO A 37 8.94 -13.65 -2.31
CA PRO A 37 7.90 -14.15 -3.24
C PRO A 37 7.46 -15.58 -2.96
N GLU A 38 8.37 -16.43 -2.44
CA GLU A 38 8.10 -17.83 -2.14
C GLU A 38 7.02 -18.00 -1.08
N VAL A 39 6.96 -17.10 -0.09
CA VAL A 39 5.94 -17.11 0.97
C VAL A 39 4.57 -16.80 0.39
N VAL A 40 4.49 -15.83 -0.53
CA VAL A 40 3.24 -15.48 -1.22
C VAL A 40 2.78 -16.61 -2.12
N LEU A 41 3.69 -17.25 -2.86
CA LEU A 41 3.38 -18.41 -3.70
C LEU A 41 2.91 -19.61 -2.87
N SER A 42 3.56 -19.88 -1.74
CA SER A 42 3.12 -20.95 -0.82
C SER A 42 1.72 -20.72 -0.26
N PHE A 43 1.39 -19.45 0.00
CA PHE A 43 0.02 -19.08 0.39
C PHE A 43 -0.98 -19.32 -0.77
N LEU A 44 -0.65 -18.93 -2.00
CA LEU A 44 -1.51 -19.13 -3.16
C LEU A 44 -1.72 -20.61 -3.47
N LEU A 45 -0.74 -21.45 -3.14
CA LEU A 45 -0.82 -22.91 -3.24
C LEU A 45 -1.50 -23.58 -2.02
N PHE A 46 -2.04 -22.78 -1.09
CA PHE A 46 -2.69 -23.26 0.15
C PHE A 46 -1.78 -24.10 1.06
N GLN A 47 -0.47 -23.89 0.99
CA GLN A 47 0.50 -24.62 1.82
C GLN A 47 0.81 -23.91 3.13
N ASP A 48 0.66 -22.57 3.17
CA ASP A 48 0.87 -21.76 4.36
C ASP A 48 -0.25 -20.72 4.50
N PHE A 49 -0.88 -20.71 5.67
CA PHE A 49 -1.96 -19.76 6.00
C PHE A 49 -1.48 -18.56 6.84
N GLY A 50 -0.20 -18.47 7.15
CA GLY A 50 0.37 -17.37 7.93
C GLY A 50 0.10 -16.02 7.29
N LEU A 51 0.21 -15.93 5.96
CA LEU A 51 -0.08 -14.71 5.20
C LEU A 51 -1.54 -14.26 5.34
N MET A 52 -2.50 -15.20 5.40
CA MET A 52 -3.92 -14.88 5.59
C MET A 52 -4.17 -14.23 6.96
N LEU A 53 -3.49 -14.69 8.01
CA LEU A 53 -3.57 -14.09 9.35
C LEU A 53 -2.98 -12.67 9.37
N VAL A 54 -1.85 -12.45 8.69
CA VAL A 54 -1.24 -11.12 8.57
C VAL A 54 -2.16 -10.16 7.82
N MET A 55 -2.69 -10.57 6.68
CA MET A 55 -3.63 -9.75 5.89
C MET A 55 -4.94 -9.50 6.63
N GLY A 56 -5.51 -10.53 7.27
CA GLY A 56 -6.71 -10.40 8.08
C GLY A 56 -6.50 -9.45 9.26
N GLY A 57 -5.38 -9.58 9.96
CA GLY A 57 -4.99 -8.66 11.03
C GLY A 57 -4.85 -7.21 10.55
N ALA A 58 -4.21 -7.01 9.40
CA ALA A 58 -4.07 -5.68 8.79
C ALA A 58 -5.45 -5.06 8.47
N VAL A 59 -6.36 -5.85 7.88
CA VAL A 59 -7.74 -5.40 7.59
C VAL A 59 -8.46 -4.99 8.88
N VAL A 60 -8.37 -5.78 9.94
CA VAL A 60 -8.99 -5.45 11.24
C VAL A 60 -8.44 -4.14 11.80
N VAL A 61 -7.10 -3.98 11.81
CA VAL A 61 -6.46 -2.75 12.28
C VAL A 61 -6.91 -1.53 11.49
N VAL A 62 -6.94 -1.64 10.15
CA VAL A 62 -7.40 -0.55 9.27
C VAL A 62 -8.86 -0.22 9.55
N LEU A 63 -9.76 -1.20 9.64
CA LEU A 63 -11.19 -0.97 9.92
C LEU A 63 -11.40 -0.30 11.28
N VAL A 64 -10.70 -0.78 12.31
CA VAL A 64 -10.76 -0.18 13.65
C VAL A 64 -10.27 1.25 13.61
N THR A 65 -9.14 1.51 12.95
CA THR A 65 -8.56 2.85 12.84
C THR A 65 -9.50 3.78 12.08
N TYR A 66 -10.04 3.37 10.94
CA TYR A 66 -10.97 4.18 10.15
C TYR A 66 -12.27 4.52 10.87
N LYS A 67 -12.79 3.60 11.70
CA LYS A 67 -13.97 3.86 12.51
C LYS A 67 -13.68 4.70 13.74
N SER A 68 -12.52 4.49 14.36
CA SER A 68 -12.18 5.12 15.64
C SER A 68 -11.55 6.51 15.45
N ALA A 69 -10.73 6.72 14.43
CA ALA A 69 -10.04 7.98 14.23
C ALA A 69 -10.97 9.20 14.13
N PRO A 70 -12.06 9.19 13.31
CA PRO A 70 -12.97 10.33 13.24
C PRO A 70 -13.80 10.54 14.51
N ARG A 71 -13.92 9.50 15.36
CA ARG A 71 -14.67 9.59 16.63
C ARG A 71 -13.82 10.10 17.78
N LEU A 72 -12.52 9.79 17.76
CA LEU A 72 -11.57 10.15 18.81
C LEU A 72 -10.88 11.49 18.54
N LEU A 73 -10.68 11.82 17.28
CA LEU A 73 -10.06 13.08 16.85
C LEU A 73 -11.09 13.94 16.13
N ALA A 74 -11.42 15.09 16.71
CA ALA A 74 -12.28 16.09 16.06
C ALA A 74 -11.68 16.67 14.78
N ARG A 75 -10.33 16.61 14.64
CA ARG A 75 -9.56 17.04 13.46
C ARG A 75 -8.35 16.12 13.24
N PRO A 76 -7.89 15.92 11.98
CA PRO A 76 -6.64 15.23 11.72
C PRO A 76 -5.48 16.00 12.36
N LEU A 77 -4.49 15.28 12.88
CA LEU A 77 -3.33 15.88 13.56
C LEU A 77 -2.46 16.74 12.63
N LEU A 78 -2.43 16.43 11.35
CA LEU A 78 -1.54 17.04 10.35
C LEU A 78 -2.28 17.66 9.16
N ASP A 79 -3.61 17.63 9.14
CA ASP A 79 -4.45 18.23 8.10
C ASP A 79 -5.66 18.95 8.68
N ASP A 80 -6.34 19.77 7.88
CA ASP A 80 -7.49 20.54 8.34
C ASP A 80 -8.80 19.74 8.28
N HIS A 81 -8.88 18.73 7.40
CA HIS A 81 -10.07 17.90 7.20
C HIS A 81 -9.73 16.44 6.90
N PHE A 82 -10.62 15.53 7.33
CA PHE A 82 -10.58 14.14 6.90
C PHE A 82 -11.05 14.04 5.44
N HIS A 83 -10.14 13.72 4.53
CA HIS A 83 -10.49 13.49 3.13
C HIS A 83 -11.09 12.08 2.99
N THR A 84 -12.40 12.00 2.80
CA THR A 84 -13.06 10.75 2.46
C THR A 84 -13.26 10.68 0.95
N HIS A 85 -12.62 9.73 0.30
CA HIS A 85 -12.90 9.45 -1.11
C HIS A 85 -14.13 8.53 -1.19
N PRO A 86 -15.18 8.92 -1.93
CA PRO A 86 -16.30 8.03 -2.16
C PRO A 86 -15.83 6.83 -2.97
N SER A 87 -16.06 5.64 -2.45
CA SER A 87 -15.77 4.41 -3.18
C SER A 87 -16.82 4.21 -4.27
N ILE A 88 -16.46 4.50 -5.51
CA ILE A 88 -17.34 4.33 -6.67
C ILE A 88 -17.02 2.98 -7.31
N TRP A 89 -17.98 2.07 -7.30
CA TRP A 89 -17.88 0.82 -8.05
C TRP A 89 -18.12 1.11 -9.53
N ASN A 90 -17.06 1.04 -10.33
CA ASN A 90 -17.11 1.26 -11.78
C ASN A 90 -16.51 0.03 -12.50
N LYS A 91 -16.92 -0.17 -13.76
CA LYS A 91 -16.37 -1.23 -14.63
C LYS A 91 -14.85 -1.14 -14.77
N ASP A 92 -14.31 0.07 -14.83
CA ASP A 92 -12.86 0.31 -14.90
C ASP A 92 -12.14 -0.16 -13.64
N THR A 93 -12.77 0.03 -12.47
CA THR A 93 -12.24 -0.48 -11.19
C THR A 93 -12.24 -2.00 -11.16
N ALA A 94 -13.32 -2.63 -11.62
CA ALA A 94 -13.42 -4.10 -11.67
C ALA A 94 -12.38 -4.70 -12.63
N MET A 95 -12.22 -4.10 -13.82
CA MET A 95 -11.24 -4.54 -14.81
C MET A 95 -9.80 -4.34 -14.31
N GLY A 96 -9.52 -3.19 -13.68
CA GLY A 96 -8.22 -2.91 -13.07
C GLY A 96 -7.89 -3.91 -11.95
N ALA A 97 -8.87 -4.23 -11.10
CA ALA A 97 -8.69 -5.22 -10.03
C ALA A 97 -8.43 -6.63 -10.58
N ALA A 98 -9.12 -7.02 -11.65
CA ALA A 98 -8.91 -8.31 -12.30
C ALA A 98 -7.50 -8.40 -12.92
N LEU A 99 -7.07 -7.38 -13.65
CA LEU A 99 -5.72 -7.31 -14.24
C LEU A 99 -4.63 -7.33 -13.15
N PHE A 100 -4.83 -6.55 -12.08
CA PHE A 100 -3.92 -6.58 -10.94
C PHE A 100 -3.86 -7.95 -10.28
N GLY A 101 -5.03 -8.60 -10.08
CA GLY A 101 -5.11 -9.93 -9.48
C GLY A 101 -4.37 -10.99 -10.28
N VAL A 102 -4.49 -10.96 -11.61
CA VAL A 102 -3.73 -11.86 -12.50
C VAL A 102 -2.23 -11.60 -12.40
N GLY A 103 -1.81 -10.35 -12.49
CA GLY A 103 -0.39 -9.98 -12.36
C GLY A 103 0.20 -10.39 -11.01
N TRP A 104 -0.53 -10.13 -9.93
CA TRP A 104 -0.14 -10.53 -8.57
C TRP A 104 -0.04 -12.05 -8.42
N GLY A 105 -1.02 -12.79 -8.94
CA GLY A 105 -1.02 -14.25 -8.90
C GLY A 105 0.15 -14.88 -9.65
N LEU A 106 0.59 -14.25 -10.74
CA LEU A 106 1.75 -14.72 -11.53
C LEU A 106 3.09 -14.36 -10.89
N CYS A 107 3.21 -13.15 -10.34
CA CYS A 107 4.48 -12.66 -9.79
C CYS A 107 4.66 -13.02 -8.31
N GLY A 108 3.57 -13.24 -7.56
CA GLY A 108 3.62 -13.48 -6.11
C GLY A 108 4.15 -12.30 -5.31
N VAL A 109 4.11 -11.07 -5.85
CA VAL A 109 4.72 -9.89 -5.24
C VAL A 109 3.75 -8.72 -5.22
N CYS A 110 3.55 -8.13 -4.03
CA CYS A 110 2.83 -6.86 -3.89
C CYS A 110 3.77 -5.66 -4.09
N PRO A 111 3.25 -4.49 -4.53
CA PRO A 111 4.08 -3.29 -4.77
C PRO A 111 4.91 -2.84 -3.57
N GLY A 112 4.32 -2.84 -2.37
CA GLY A 112 5.01 -2.46 -1.14
C GLY A 112 6.19 -3.36 -0.79
N PRO A 113 5.97 -4.67 -0.64
CA PRO A 113 7.04 -5.66 -0.46
C PRO A 113 8.10 -5.64 -1.56
N ALA A 114 7.71 -5.40 -2.83
CA ALA A 114 8.68 -5.29 -3.93
C ALA A 114 9.67 -4.13 -3.71
N ILE A 115 9.17 -2.97 -3.29
CA ILE A 115 10.02 -1.80 -2.98
C ILE A 115 10.90 -2.10 -1.75
N ALA A 116 10.33 -2.68 -0.69
CA ALA A 116 11.07 -3.01 0.52
C ALA A 116 12.18 -4.04 0.26
N ALA A 117 11.92 -5.02 -0.59
CA ALA A 117 12.88 -6.08 -0.92
C ALA A 117 14.07 -5.59 -1.77
N LEU A 118 13.98 -4.47 -2.48
CA LEU A 118 15.14 -3.84 -3.10
C LEU A 118 16.21 -3.49 -2.06
N GLY A 119 15.80 -3.09 -0.85
CA GLY A 119 16.70 -2.83 0.26
C GLY A 119 17.48 -4.06 0.75
N THR A 120 17.03 -5.25 0.43
CA THR A 120 17.71 -6.52 0.75
C THR A 120 18.64 -7.02 -0.36
N GLY A 121 18.77 -6.26 -1.46
CA GLY A 121 19.63 -6.59 -2.59
C GLY A 121 19.01 -7.54 -3.62
N ASN A 122 17.70 -7.78 -3.56
CA ASN A 122 17.00 -8.59 -4.56
C ASN A 122 16.61 -7.75 -5.78
N TRP A 123 17.53 -7.65 -6.73
CA TRP A 123 17.38 -6.84 -7.94
C TRP A 123 16.41 -7.42 -8.98
N ASP A 124 16.07 -8.70 -8.89
CA ASP A 124 15.12 -9.35 -9.81
C ASP A 124 13.73 -8.72 -9.72
N LEU A 125 13.40 -8.14 -8.58
CA LEU A 125 12.13 -7.42 -8.36
C LEU A 125 12.01 -6.09 -9.13
N LEU A 126 13.09 -5.60 -9.73
CA LEU A 126 13.03 -4.43 -10.63
C LEU A 126 12.12 -4.69 -11.83
N TRP A 127 12.08 -5.91 -12.35
CA TRP A 127 11.17 -6.27 -13.44
C TRP A 127 9.71 -6.18 -13.03
N ALA A 128 9.38 -6.67 -11.84
CA ALA A 128 8.04 -6.57 -11.29
C ALA A 128 7.64 -5.10 -11.06
N LEU A 129 8.53 -4.29 -10.49
CA LEU A 129 8.30 -2.85 -10.30
C LEU A 129 8.15 -2.13 -11.64
N GLY A 130 8.98 -2.45 -12.64
CA GLY A 130 8.85 -1.91 -13.99
C GLY A 130 7.47 -2.18 -14.58
N GLY A 131 6.93 -3.39 -14.44
CA GLY A 131 5.58 -3.75 -14.84
C GLY A 131 4.50 -2.96 -14.10
N ILE A 132 4.64 -2.80 -12.78
CA ILE A 132 3.72 -2.02 -11.94
C ILE A 132 3.69 -0.55 -12.38
N PHE A 133 4.84 0.07 -12.58
CA PHE A 133 4.94 1.46 -13.05
C PHE A 133 4.38 1.63 -14.46
N ALA A 134 4.66 0.71 -15.36
CA ALA A 134 4.11 0.74 -16.72
C ALA A 134 2.57 0.64 -16.68
N GLY A 135 2.01 -0.27 -15.89
CA GLY A 135 0.57 -0.39 -15.70
C GLY A 135 -0.06 0.87 -15.12
N ALA A 136 0.55 1.47 -14.11
CA ALA A 136 0.10 2.72 -13.51
C ALA A 136 0.13 3.90 -14.51
N LEU A 137 1.18 3.99 -15.33
CA LEU A 137 1.28 5.01 -16.39
C LEU A 137 0.19 4.84 -17.44
N VAL A 138 -0.03 3.63 -17.93
CA VAL A 138 -1.10 3.34 -18.93
C VAL A 138 -2.47 3.73 -18.35
N GLN A 139 -2.74 3.36 -17.11
CA GLN A 139 -3.99 3.74 -16.45
C GLN A 139 -4.11 5.26 -16.29
N GLY A 140 -3.05 5.93 -15.86
CA GLY A 140 -3.04 7.40 -15.71
C GLY A 140 -3.24 8.15 -17.03
N LEU A 141 -2.74 7.61 -18.14
CA LEU A 141 -2.95 8.18 -19.48
C LEU A 141 -4.38 7.95 -20.01
N ARG A 142 -5.00 6.82 -19.65
CA ARG A 142 -6.39 6.52 -20.02
C ARG A 142 -7.42 7.32 -19.22
N ALA A 143 -7.11 7.67 -17.99
CA ALA A 143 -8.01 8.41 -17.08
C ALA A 143 -8.04 9.94 -17.37
N ARG A 144 -7.25 10.44 -18.32
CA ARG A 144 -7.26 11.82 -18.82
C ARG A 144 -8.19 11.97 -20.01
#